data_7c1fbb7b20e99ad07b3ada48ee7a3f62
#
_entry.id   7c1fbb7b20e99ad07b3ada48ee7a3f62
#
_cell.length_a   1.000
_cell.length_b   1.000
_cell.length_c   1.000
_cell.angle_alpha   90.00
_cell.angle_beta   90.00
_cell.angle_gamma   90.00
#
_symmetry.space_group_name_H-M   'P 1'
#
loop_
_entity.id
_entity.type
_entity.pdbx_description
1 polymer ?
#
loop_
_entity_poly.entity_id
_entity_poly.type
_entity_poly.pdbx_seq_one_letter_code
_entity_poly.pdbx_strand_id
1 'polypeptide(L)'
;VFVAMAGSEESVKYAAHRGYSPLYFSSIERTAEFAKIYQKEAKKAGRNLSLGQNCAGVRWFAIGDTEKEAREKVLHHDADITKNFYSHFRKVAGRADSQDNSNAPLESWVDAFCQNPQNMVGTVSSIRDELVKAWKDNPLEYLCYIPHFAQQPKEDVIETIRLIQEEIKPALDELTQYESYEECA
;
A
#
# COMPACT_ATOMS: atom_id res chain seq x y z
N VAL A 1 -7.88 -2.84 -16.53
CA VAL A 1 -8.84 -2.41 -15.48
C VAL A 1 -8.25 -2.72 -14.13
N PHE A 2 -8.11 -1.70 -13.25
CA PHE A 2 -7.68 -1.88 -11.88
C PHE A 2 -8.86 -2.13 -10.95
N VAL A 3 -8.71 -3.08 -10.01
CA VAL A 3 -9.76 -3.45 -9.04
C VAL A 3 -9.20 -3.44 -7.63
N ALA A 4 -9.77 -2.61 -6.75
CA ALA A 4 -9.38 -2.53 -5.35
C ALA A 4 -9.72 -3.83 -4.60
N MET A 5 -8.77 -4.37 -3.85
CA MET A 5 -8.92 -5.64 -3.14
C MET A 5 -8.38 -5.55 -1.71
N ALA A 6 -9.22 -5.91 -0.74
CA ALA A 6 -8.89 -5.77 0.67
C ALA A 6 -8.69 -7.08 1.44
N GLY A 7 -8.75 -8.27 0.79
CA GLY A 7 -8.42 -9.46 1.58
C GLY A 7 -9.09 -10.79 1.27
N SER A 8 -9.77 -10.96 0.15
CA SER A 8 -10.38 -12.26 -0.23
C SER A 8 -9.59 -12.92 -1.37
N GLU A 9 -9.21 -14.17 -1.19
CA GLU A 9 -8.57 -14.95 -2.25
C GLU A 9 -9.48 -15.14 -3.47
N GLU A 10 -10.79 -15.28 -3.25
CA GLU A 10 -11.78 -15.41 -4.32
C GLU A 10 -11.77 -14.17 -5.23
N SER A 11 -11.65 -12.98 -4.66
CA SER A 11 -11.53 -11.73 -5.43
C SER A 11 -10.25 -11.72 -6.28
N VAL A 12 -9.14 -12.19 -5.73
CA VAL A 12 -7.87 -12.31 -6.45
C VAL A 12 -7.99 -13.30 -7.62
N LYS A 13 -8.57 -14.46 -7.38
CA LYS A 13 -8.83 -15.47 -8.41
C LYS A 13 -9.75 -14.93 -9.51
N TYR A 14 -10.82 -14.24 -9.12
CA TYR A 14 -11.73 -13.60 -10.07
C TYR A 14 -11.00 -12.58 -10.96
N ALA A 15 -10.20 -11.68 -10.37
CA ALA A 15 -9.42 -10.71 -11.12
C ALA A 15 -8.44 -11.38 -12.07
N ALA A 16 -7.74 -12.42 -11.59
CA ALA A 16 -6.82 -13.22 -12.40
C ALA A 16 -7.52 -13.85 -13.61
N HIS A 17 -8.69 -14.45 -13.44
CA HIS A 17 -9.42 -15.03 -14.57
C HIS A 17 -9.92 -14.01 -15.58
N ARG A 18 -10.23 -12.79 -15.14
CA ARG A 18 -10.71 -11.69 -16.01
C ARG A 18 -9.60 -10.85 -16.61
N GLY A 19 -8.33 -11.01 -16.17
CA GLY A 19 -7.23 -10.17 -16.60
C GLY A 19 -7.27 -8.76 -16.01
N TYR A 20 -7.93 -8.58 -14.86
CA TYR A 20 -7.94 -7.31 -14.15
C TYR A 20 -6.69 -7.16 -13.30
N SER A 21 -6.21 -5.94 -13.12
CA SER A 21 -5.06 -5.62 -12.29
C SER A 21 -5.51 -5.37 -10.85
N PRO A 22 -5.14 -6.22 -9.89
CA PRO A 22 -5.52 -6.02 -8.49
C PRO A 22 -4.73 -4.87 -7.87
N LEU A 23 -5.42 -4.02 -7.10
CA LEU A 23 -4.86 -3.03 -6.19
C LEU A 23 -4.98 -3.57 -4.76
N TYR A 24 -3.89 -4.04 -4.18
CA TYR A 24 -3.90 -4.69 -2.88
C TYR A 24 -3.79 -3.69 -1.73
N PHE A 25 -4.88 -3.55 -0.98
CA PHE A 25 -4.95 -2.83 0.29
C PHE A 25 -4.67 -3.78 1.46
N SER A 26 -3.44 -4.26 1.57
CA SER A 26 -3.03 -5.24 2.56
C SER A 26 -1.56 -5.06 2.96
N SER A 27 -1.10 -5.78 3.99
CA SER A 27 0.31 -5.78 4.38
C SER A 27 1.22 -6.26 3.24
N ILE A 28 2.52 -6.02 3.36
CA ILE A 28 3.52 -6.48 2.38
C ILE A 28 3.44 -7.99 2.21
N GLU A 29 3.41 -8.74 3.30
CA GLU A 29 3.36 -10.21 3.30
C GLU A 29 2.08 -10.74 2.63
N ARG A 30 0.94 -10.14 2.97
CA ARG A 30 -0.34 -10.56 2.39
C ARG A 30 -0.43 -10.19 0.91
N THR A 31 0.14 -9.06 0.52
CA THR A 31 0.26 -8.68 -0.90
C THR A 31 1.11 -9.70 -1.67
N ALA A 32 2.21 -10.16 -1.10
CA ALA A 32 3.07 -11.18 -1.69
C ALA A 32 2.35 -12.53 -1.88
N GLU A 33 1.57 -12.96 -0.89
CA GLU A 33 0.73 -14.15 -1.00
C GLU A 33 -0.28 -14.02 -2.15
N PHE A 34 -0.97 -12.88 -2.22
CA PHE A 34 -1.95 -12.60 -3.26
C PHE A 34 -1.33 -12.52 -4.66
N ALA A 35 -0.13 -11.97 -4.81
CA ALA A 35 0.58 -11.96 -6.09
C ALA A 35 0.89 -13.37 -6.58
N LYS A 36 1.27 -14.29 -5.69
CA LYS A 36 1.48 -15.71 -6.02
C LYS A 36 0.17 -16.41 -6.45
N ILE A 37 -0.93 -16.12 -5.75
CA ILE A 37 -2.25 -16.66 -6.12
C ILE A 37 -2.67 -16.11 -7.49
N TYR A 38 -2.50 -14.80 -7.70
CA TYR A 38 -2.83 -14.14 -8.97
C TYR A 38 -2.05 -14.75 -10.14
N GLN A 39 -0.73 -14.89 -10.01
CA GLN A 39 0.12 -15.50 -11.03
C GLN A 39 -0.36 -16.93 -11.39
N LYS A 40 -0.60 -17.76 -10.36
CA LYS A 40 -1.07 -19.14 -10.54
C LYS A 40 -2.41 -19.21 -11.29
N GLU A 41 -3.36 -18.36 -10.92
CA GLU A 41 -4.70 -18.35 -11.53
C GLU A 41 -4.69 -17.69 -12.92
N ALA A 42 -3.86 -16.68 -13.15
CA ALA A 42 -3.64 -16.10 -14.47
C ALA A 42 -3.10 -17.14 -15.46
N LYS A 43 -2.17 -17.99 -15.01
CA LYS A 43 -1.64 -19.10 -15.82
C LYS A 43 -2.74 -20.10 -16.21
N LYS A 44 -3.66 -20.44 -15.30
CA LYS A 44 -4.82 -21.29 -15.61
C LYS A 44 -5.75 -20.66 -16.64
N ALA A 45 -5.81 -19.33 -16.67
CA ALA A 45 -6.58 -18.55 -17.65
C ALA A 45 -5.79 -18.25 -18.94
N GLY A 46 -4.66 -18.93 -19.18
CA GLY A 46 -3.87 -18.80 -20.41
C GLY A 46 -2.89 -17.61 -20.45
N ARG A 47 -2.68 -16.90 -19.34
CA ARG A 47 -1.73 -15.78 -19.26
C ARG A 47 -0.49 -16.15 -18.47
N ASN A 48 0.66 -16.16 -19.13
CA ASN A 48 1.93 -16.51 -18.51
C ASN A 48 2.60 -15.22 -18.00
N LEU A 49 2.30 -14.85 -16.75
CA LEU A 49 2.81 -13.66 -16.10
C LEU A 49 3.97 -14.00 -15.16
N SER A 50 4.93 -13.09 -15.04
CA SER A 50 5.95 -13.11 -13.98
C SER A 50 5.32 -12.83 -12.61
N LEU A 51 6.02 -13.18 -11.52
CA LEU A 51 5.53 -12.89 -10.17
C LEU A 51 5.35 -11.37 -9.99
N GLY A 52 4.17 -10.95 -9.54
CA GLY A 52 3.83 -9.55 -9.31
C GLY A 52 3.51 -8.73 -10.56
N GLN A 53 3.70 -9.28 -11.75
CA GLN A 53 3.28 -8.64 -12.99
C GLN A 53 1.76 -8.41 -13.00
N ASN A 54 1.34 -7.24 -13.44
CA ASN A 54 -0.05 -6.77 -13.44
C ASN A 54 -0.64 -6.54 -12.03
N CYS A 55 0.16 -6.58 -10.98
CA CYS A 55 -0.26 -6.38 -9.59
C CYS A 55 0.23 -5.04 -9.05
N ALA A 56 -0.59 -4.40 -8.20
CA ALA A 56 -0.28 -3.16 -7.53
C ALA A 56 -0.40 -3.28 -6.01
N GLY A 57 0.59 -2.80 -5.28
CA GLY A 57 0.50 -2.60 -3.82
C GLY A 57 0.10 -1.16 -3.50
N VAL A 58 -0.88 -0.97 -2.61
CA VAL A 58 -1.27 0.36 -2.16
C VAL A 58 -0.67 0.65 -0.80
N ARG A 59 0.00 1.79 -0.66
CA ARG A 59 0.69 2.23 0.57
C ARG A 59 0.35 3.67 0.89
N TRP A 60 0.20 3.97 2.18
CA TRP A 60 0.17 5.34 2.69
C TRP A 60 1.58 5.77 3.07
N PHE A 61 1.91 7.03 2.81
CA PHE A 61 3.23 7.57 3.11
C PHE A 61 3.12 8.78 4.03
N ALA A 62 3.89 8.76 5.12
CA ALA A 62 4.17 9.89 5.96
C ALA A 62 5.69 10.00 6.12
N ILE A 63 6.32 10.89 5.37
CA ILE A 63 7.77 11.05 5.30
C ILE A 63 8.18 12.29 6.09
N GLY A 64 9.16 12.14 6.98
CA GLY A 64 9.81 13.23 7.71
C GLY A 64 11.34 13.13 7.63
N ASP A 65 12.04 14.18 8.01
CA ASP A 65 13.51 14.16 8.12
C ASP A 65 13.98 13.23 9.25
N THR A 66 13.10 13.00 10.23
CA THR A 66 13.29 12.05 11.32
C THR A 66 12.05 11.21 11.54
N GLU A 67 12.19 10.05 12.18
CA GLU A 67 11.07 9.20 12.58
C GLU A 67 10.06 9.96 13.47
N LYS A 68 10.57 10.84 14.33
CA LYS A 68 9.74 11.69 15.19
C LYS A 68 8.89 12.65 14.37
N GLU A 69 9.47 13.31 13.39
CA GLU A 69 8.76 14.24 12.51
C GLU A 69 7.71 13.52 11.65
N ALA A 70 8.05 12.36 11.07
CA ALA A 70 7.09 11.56 10.33
C ALA A 70 5.87 11.20 11.19
N ARG A 71 6.10 10.82 12.45
CA ARG A 71 5.05 10.53 13.42
C ARG A 71 4.23 11.78 13.81
N GLU A 72 4.87 12.94 13.93
CA GLU A 72 4.18 14.21 14.18
C GLU A 72 3.28 14.59 13.00
N LYS A 73 3.71 14.36 11.76
CA LYS A 73 2.86 14.54 10.57
C LYS A 73 1.61 13.65 10.65
N VAL A 74 1.75 12.39 11.03
CA VAL A 74 0.60 11.49 11.26
C VAL A 74 -0.32 12.04 12.33
N LEU A 75 0.22 12.51 13.47
CA LEU A 75 -0.58 13.08 14.56
C LEU A 75 -1.41 14.27 14.09
N HIS A 76 -0.82 15.18 13.33
CA HIS A 76 -1.46 16.43 12.92
C HIS A 76 -2.43 16.26 11.74
N HIS A 77 -2.24 15.24 10.91
CA HIS A 77 -2.97 15.12 9.63
C HIS A 77 -3.78 13.83 9.49
N ASP A 78 -3.17 12.68 9.77
CA ASP A 78 -3.75 11.39 9.39
C ASP A 78 -4.51 10.69 10.53
N ALA A 79 -4.09 10.92 11.77
CA ALA A 79 -4.70 10.25 12.93
C ALA A 79 -6.16 10.69 13.17
N ASP A 80 -6.47 11.96 12.92
CA ASP A 80 -7.82 12.50 13.08
C ASP A 80 -8.81 11.86 12.10
N ILE A 81 -8.46 11.74 10.81
CA ILE A 81 -9.32 11.09 9.83
C ILE A 81 -9.44 9.59 10.12
N THR A 82 -8.37 8.95 10.60
CA THR A 82 -8.42 7.54 11.01
C THR A 82 -9.40 7.37 12.18
N LYS A 83 -9.34 8.23 13.17
CA LYS A 83 -10.23 8.23 14.32
C LYS A 83 -11.68 8.53 13.91
N ASN A 84 -11.92 9.60 13.19
CA ASN A 84 -13.26 10.15 12.98
C ASN A 84 -13.98 9.56 11.77
N PHE A 85 -13.26 9.07 10.77
CA PHE A 85 -13.84 8.51 9.57
C PHE A 85 -13.74 6.97 9.53
N TYR A 86 -12.55 6.42 9.60
CA TYR A 86 -12.36 4.98 9.43
C TYR A 86 -12.84 4.15 10.62
N SER A 87 -12.90 4.69 11.84
CA SER A 87 -13.46 3.98 12.99
C SER A 87 -14.90 3.55 12.77
N HIS A 88 -15.71 4.35 12.05
CA HIS A 88 -17.09 4.04 11.75
C HIS A 88 -17.23 2.87 10.78
N PHE A 89 -16.37 2.75 9.79
CA PHE A 89 -16.42 1.64 8.82
C PHE A 89 -16.06 0.30 9.45
N ARG A 90 -15.18 0.26 10.46
CA ARG A 90 -14.86 -0.97 11.18
C ARG A 90 -16.08 -1.54 11.92
N LYS A 91 -16.92 -0.68 12.48
CA LYS A 91 -18.18 -1.09 13.13
C LYS A 91 -19.18 -1.66 12.12
N VAL A 92 -19.32 -1.03 10.95
CA VAL A 92 -20.27 -1.43 9.90
C VAL A 92 -19.83 -2.75 9.23
N ALA A 93 -18.54 -3.01 9.13
CA ALA A 93 -18.01 -4.22 8.51
C ALA A 93 -18.14 -5.49 9.37
N GLY A 94 -18.79 -5.42 10.55
CA GLY A 94 -19.07 -6.58 11.40
C GLY A 94 -17.82 -7.31 11.95
N ARG A 95 -16.67 -6.63 11.99
CA ARG A 95 -15.47 -7.18 12.61
C ARG A 95 -15.65 -7.13 14.13
N ALA A 96 -15.93 -8.30 14.70
CA ALA A 96 -16.22 -8.51 16.13
C ALA A 96 -15.09 -8.05 17.09
N ASP A 97 -13.90 -7.84 16.58
CA ASP A 97 -12.69 -7.53 17.37
C ASP A 97 -12.45 -6.01 17.49
N SER A 98 -13.27 -5.17 16.87
CA SER A 98 -13.12 -3.73 17.03
C SER A 98 -13.72 -3.29 18.36
N GLN A 99 -12.91 -3.25 19.43
CA GLN A 99 -13.25 -2.47 20.60
C GLN A 99 -13.61 -1.06 20.15
N ASP A 100 -14.68 -0.50 20.75
CA ASP A 100 -15.08 0.88 20.49
C ASP A 100 -14.04 1.84 21.09
N ASN A 101 -12.99 2.10 20.32
CA ASN A 101 -11.91 3.01 20.69
C ASN A 101 -12.19 4.46 20.28
N SER A 102 -13.44 4.81 19.93
CA SER A 102 -13.79 6.18 19.52
C SER A 102 -13.38 7.25 20.54
N ASN A 103 -13.32 6.87 21.83
CA ASN A 103 -12.88 7.75 22.94
C ASN A 103 -11.37 7.64 23.24
N ALA A 104 -10.61 6.83 22.51
CA ALA A 104 -9.18 6.71 22.74
C ALA A 104 -8.47 8.05 22.44
N PRO A 105 -7.39 8.37 23.20
CA PRO A 105 -6.55 9.53 22.89
C PRO A 105 -6.04 9.48 21.46
N LEU A 106 -5.79 10.66 20.85
CA LEU A 106 -5.34 10.74 19.47
C LEU A 106 -4.01 10.02 19.25
N GLU A 107 -3.12 10.04 20.25
CA GLU A 107 -1.84 9.33 20.27
C GLU A 107 -2.00 7.81 20.05
N SER A 108 -3.04 7.20 20.61
CA SER A 108 -3.33 5.78 20.37
C SER A 108 -3.69 5.50 18.92
N TRP A 109 -4.29 6.45 18.22
CA TRP A 109 -4.57 6.34 16.79
C TRP A 109 -3.33 6.54 15.94
N VAL A 110 -2.40 7.42 16.39
CA VAL A 110 -1.07 7.55 15.77
C VAL A 110 -0.31 6.25 15.89
N ASP A 111 -0.29 5.63 17.08
CA ASP A 111 0.36 4.32 17.27
C ASP A 111 -0.22 3.25 16.34
N ALA A 112 -1.55 3.16 16.29
CA ALA A 112 -2.23 2.21 15.42
C ALA A 112 -1.96 2.47 13.92
N PHE A 113 -1.85 3.73 13.51
CA PHE A 113 -1.49 4.10 12.14
C PHE A 113 -0.06 3.70 11.82
N CYS A 114 0.90 4.05 12.69
CA CYS A 114 2.31 3.73 12.49
C CYS A 114 2.61 2.22 12.55
N GLN A 115 1.82 1.46 13.31
CA GLN A 115 1.97 0.00 13.41
C GLN A 115 1.24 -0.76 12.29
N ASN A 116 0.42 -0.09 11.50
CA ASN A 116 -0.26 -0.74 10.40
C ASN A 116 0.76 -1.03 9.27
N PRO A 117 1.01 -2.30 8.92
CA PRO A 117 2.03 -2.67 7.93
C PRO A 117 1.70 -2.24 6.50
N GLN A 118 0.59 -1.57 6.27
CA GLN A 118 0.23 -0.93 5.01
C GLN A 118 0.76 0.50 4.93
N ASN A 119 1.14 1.11 6.06
CA ASN A 119 1.54 2.50 6.16
C ASN A 119 3.07 2.60 6.23
N MET A 120 3.63 3.44 5.39
CA MET A 120 5.05 3.76 5.34
C MET A 120 5.28 5.06 6.11
N VAL A 121 5.70 4.96 7.37
CA VAL A 121 5.91 6.11 8.27
C VAL A 121 7.36 6.12 8.70
N GLY A 122 8.11 7.17 8.34
CA GLY A 122 9.53 7.24 8.70
C GLY A 122 10.32 8.21 7.84
N THR A 123 11.63 8.04 7.83
CA THR A 123 12.51 8.76 6.91
C THR A 123 12.43 8.15 5.50
N VAL A 124 12.79 8.93 4.48
CA VAL A 124 12.83 8.42 3.10
C VAL A 124 13.74 7.20 2.97
N SER A 125 14.87 7.18 3.69
CA SER A 125 15.82 6.06 3.66
C SER A 125 15.26 4.81 4.35
N SER A 126 14.64 4.94 5.52
CA SER A 126 14.05 3.77 6.22
C SER A 126 12.93 3.13 5.40
N ILE A 127 12.06 3.96 4.81
CA ILE A 127 10.96 3.50 3.96
C ILE A 127 11.49 2.85 2.67
N ARG A 128 12.48 3.47 2.00
CA ARG A 128 13.10 2.90 0.81
C ARG A 128 13.70 1.53 1.09
N ASP A 129 14.46 1.41 2.17
CA ASP A 129 15.13 0.16 2.52
C ASP A 129 14.14 -0.96 2.85
N GLU A 130 13.02 -0.64 3.51
CA GLU A 130 11.91 -1.57 3.76
C GLU A 130 11.28 -2.04 2.45
N LEU A 131 10.94 -1.11 1.55
CA LEU A 131 10.34 -1.44 0.26
C LEU A 131 11.29 -2.23 -0.64
N VAL A 132 12.57 -1.86 -0.71
CA VAL A 132 13.60 -2.59 -1.46
C VAL A 132 13.72 -4.03 -0.95
N LYS A 133 13.72 -4.23 0.36
CA LYS A 133 13.74 -5.57 0.96
C LYS A 133 12.51 -6.39 0.53
N ALA A 134 11.32 -5.77 0.57
CA ALA A 134 10.08 -6.43 0.17
C ALA A 134 10.05 -6.78 -1.33
N TRP A 135 10.51 -5.87 -2.18
CA TRP A 135 10.51 -6.04 -3.64
C TRP A 135 11.53 -7.07 -4.14
N LYS A 136 12.65 -7.27 -3.44
CA LYS A 136 13.63 -8.33 -3.79
C LYS A 136 13.01 -9.71 -3.83
N ASP A 137 12.13 -10.01 -2.88
CA ASP A 137 11.52 -11.33 -2.76
C ASP A 137 10.16 -11.41 -3.47
N ASN A 138 9.46 -10.31 -3.55
CA ASN A 138 8.08 -10.23 -4.08
C ASN A 138 7.88 -8.92 -4.85
N PRO A 139 8.46 -8.80 -6.05
CA PRO A 139 8.30 -7.60 -6.87
C PRO A 139 6.84 -7.40 -7.25
N LEU A 140 6.42 -6.15 -7.37
CA LEU A 140 5.13 -5.76 -7.94
C LEU A 140 5.38 -4.80 -9.09
N GLU A 141 4.55 -4.88 -10.13
CA GLU A 141 4.68 -3.97 -11.27
C GLU A 141 4.34 -2.53 -10.91
N TYR A 142 3.39 -2.34 -9.98
CA TYR A 142 2.96 -1.00 -9.60
C TYR A 142 3.02 -0.79 -8.09
N LEU A 143 3.55 0.36 -7.70
CA LEU A 143 3.36 0.93 -6.37
C LEU A 143 2.37 2.09 -6.48
N CYS A 144 1.16 1.89 -5.96
CA CYS A 144 0.18 2.95 -5.79
C CYS A 144 0.38 3.58 -4.41
N TYR A 145 0.62 4.87 -4.35
CA TYR A 145 0.85 5.55 -3.09
C TYR A 145 -0.20 6.61 -2.80
N ILE A 146 -0.53 6.73 -1.53
CA ILE A 146 -1.41 7.77 -1.00
C ILE A 146 -0.50 8.72 -0.21
N PRO A 147 -0.19 9.90 -0.75
CA PRO A 147 0.80 10.80 -0.15
C PRO A 147 0.23 11.64 0.99
N HIS A 148 -1.08 11.61 1.21
CA HIS A 148 -1.72 12.39 2.26
C HIS A 148 -3.14 11.93 2.57
N PHE A 149 -3.63 12.35 3.73
CA PHE A 149 -5.03 12.52 4.06
C PHE A 149 -5.40 14.01 4.24
N ALA A 150 -6.66 14.31 4.44
CA ALA A 150 -7.37 15.56 4.21
C ALA A 150 -6.78 16.89 4.74
N GLN A 151 -5.87 16.90 5.70
CA GLN A 151 -5.43 18.16 6.38
C GLN A 151 -3.96 18.50 6.17
N GLN A 152 -3.26 17.74 5.37
CA GLN A 152 -1.84 17.95 5.15
C GLN A 152 -1.58 19.20 4.28
N PRO A 153 -0.62 20.06 4.64
CA PRO A 153 -0.21 21.19 3.81
C PRO A 153 0.18 20.75 2.41
N LYS A 154 -0.17 21.54 1.42
CA LYS A 154 0.13 21.23 0.01
C LYS A 154 1.62 21.02 -0.23
N GLU A 155 2.45 21.81 0.43
CA GLU A 155 3.90 21.79 0.33
C GLU A 155 4.46 20.44 0.80
N ASP A 156 3.93 19.91 1.90
CA ASP A 156 4.31 18.59 2.43
C ASP A 156 3.90 17.46 1.48
N VAL A 157 2.73 17.57 0.85
CA VAL A 157 2.27 16.62 -0.17
C VAL A 157 3.20 16.61 -1.38
N ILE A 158 3.56 17.79 -1.88
CA ILE A 158 4.48 17.95 -3.02
C ILE A 158 5.84 17.35 -2.67
N GLU A 159 6.36 17.63 -1.48
CA GLU A 159 7.65 17.10 -1.02
C GLU A 159 7.61 15.57 -0.87
N THR A 160 6.54 15.03 -0.30
CA THR A 160 6.34 13.57 -0.22
C THR A 160 6.36 12.92 -1.61
N ILE A 161 5.65 13.51 -2.58
CA ILE A 161 5.64 13.02 -3.97
C ILE A 161 7.05 13.09 -4.58
N ARG A 162 7.77 14.20 -4.37
CA ARG A 162 9.13 14.40 -4.86
C ARG A 162 10.07 13.33 -4.31
N LEU A 163 10.07 13.12 -2.99
CA LEU A 163 10.91 12.11 -2.32
C LEU A 163 10.60 10.69 -2.81
N ILE A 164 9.32 10.36 -3.03
CA ILE A 164 8.96 9.05 -3.59
C ILE A 164 9.51 8.89 -5.01
N GLN A 165 9.41 9.92 -5.86
CA GLN A 165 9.83 9.84 -7.26
C GLN A 165 11.37 9.86 -7.41
N GLU A 166 12.08 10.64 -6.59
CA GLU A 166 13.52 10.84 -6.72
C GLU A 166 14.35 9.81 -5.93
N GLU A 167 13.84 9.33 -4.78
CA GLU A 167 14.62 8.52 -3.85
C GLU A 167 14.13 7.06 -3.74
N ILE A 168 12.83 6.84 -3.83
CA ILE A 168 12.26 5.49 -3.63
C ILE A 168 12.07 4.78 -4.96
N LYS A 169 11.40 5.45 -5.91
CA LYS A 169 11.06 4.85 -7.21
C LYS A 169 12.28 4.28 -7.95
N PRO A 170 13.42 4.99 -8.10
CA PRO A 170 14.57 4.44 -8.83
C PRO A 170 15.09 3.12 -8.24
N ALA A 171 15.12 3.02 -6.91
CA ALA A 171 15.56 1.81 -6.22
C ALA A 171 14.62 0.61 -6.43
N LEU A 172 13.33 0.86 -6.64
CA LEU A 172 12.35 -0.19 -6.96
C LEU A 172 12.36 -0.54 -8.45
N ASP A 173 12.54 0.44 -9.33
CA ASP A 173 12.64 0.21 -10.78
C ASP A 173 13.81 -0.72 -11.14
N GLU A 174 14.95 -0.62 -10.43
CA GLU A 174 16.10 -1.52 -10.59
C GLU A 174 15.74 -2.99 -10.29
N LEU A 175 14.77 -3.23 -9.43
CA LEU A 175 14.34 -4.57 -9.01
C LEU A 175 13.17 -5.10 -9.84
N THR A 176 12.49 -4.25 -10.57
CA THR A 176 11.23 -4.56 -11.26
C THR A 176 11.46 -4.53 -12.77
N GLN A 177 11.94 -5.64 -13.32
CA GLN A 177 12.11 -5.79 -14.76
C GLN A 177 11.02 -6.72 -15.30
N TYR A 178 9.93 -6.14 -15.78
CA TYR A 178 8.93 -6.87 -16.56
C TYR A 178 9.15 -6.58 -18.04
N GLU A 179 9.09 -7.64 -18.85
CA GLU A 179 9.03 -7.46 -20.30
C GLU A 179 7.80 -6.59 -20.64
N SER A 180 8.03 -5.49 -21.36
CA SER A 180 6.95 -4.65 -21.85
C SER A 180 6.01 -5.53 -22.68
N TYR A 181 4.70 -5.40 -22.46
CA TYR A 181 3.72 -5.96 -23.37
C TYR A 181 4.02 -5.38 -24.76
N GLU A 182 4.57 -6.18 -25.67
CA GLU A 182 4.43 -5.85 -27.07
C GLU A 182 2.92 -5.80 -27.32
N GLU A 183 2.44 -4.63 -27.71
CA GLU A 183 1.07 -4.45 -28.15
C GLU A 183 0.83 -5.48 -29.23
N CYS A 184 0.05 -6.51 -28.91
CA CYS A 184 -0.54 -7.37 -29.92
C CYS A 184 -1.49 -6.49 -30.73
N ALA A 185 -0.96 -5.95 -31.84
CA ALA A 185 -1.71 -5.22 -32.84
C ALA A 185 -2.73 -6.17 -33.53
#